data_6918cb18421e6e705e8f2606cdd3e7a8
#
_entry.id   6918cb18421e6e705e8f2606cdd3e7a8
#
_cell.length_a   1.000
_cell.length_b   1.000
_cell.length_c   1.000
_cell.angle_alpha   90.00
_cell.angle_beta   90.00
_cell.angle_gamma   90.00
#
_symmetry.space_group_name_H-M   'P 1'
#
loop_
_entity.id
_entity.type
_entity.pdbx_description
1 polymer ?
#
loop_
_entity_poly.entity_id
_entity_poly.type
_entity_poly.pdbx_seq_one_letter_code
_entity_poly.pdbx_strand_id
1 'polypeptide(L)'
;VSLDCQQVTYHHLLSGGAALRNVPLMADLSTAPTVVRHAAHPVLATTAYPLARLLRRRFSELPTIDGAGGNVTQAAISAAVSLGARRIHLLGADLAYPCGAPYARDSYLYPHFRSTETRLHPTQSALMEMVLADSQTTSAEEAGRRVYRTPRLSRYRENLEQQISRLDAEVIFGPPARQPTKSAQAAATATGAEPGRGVRRFAVPSISSRIGWLNEYGEEVSALSIPDGAAARLLDEAGDEYRELWYSVLPAAAAFMGDELDVRRTPEVLAEALRWTAERLSRVLTSEH
;
A
#
# COMPACT_ATOMS: atom_id res chain seq x y z
N VAL A 1 1.63 7.97 -5.68
CA VAL A 1 1.75 6.52 -5.42
C VAL A 1 0.52 6.07 -4.64
N SER A 2 0.00 4.88 -4.93
CA SER A 2 -1.08 4.23 -4.17
C SER A 2 -0.75 2.76 -3.95
N LEU A 3 -0.96 2.29 -2.73
CA LEU A 3 -0.72 0.90 -2.32
C LEU A 3 -1.95 0.26 -1.68
N ASP A 4 -2.99 1.05 -1.43
CA ASP A 4 -4.11 0.64 -0.61
C ASP A 4 -5.16 -0.11 -1.44
N CYS A 5 -5.51 -1.31 -1.00
CA CYS A 5 -6.56 -2.13 -1.60
C CYS A 5 -7.98 -1.66 -1.22
N GLN A 6 -8.11 -0.74 -0.26
CA GLN A 6 -9.40 -0.29 0.23
C GLN A 6 -10.07 0.68 -0.75
N GLN A 7 -11.34 0.43 -1.02
CA GLN A 7 -12.17 1.29 -1.87
C GLN A 7 -12.24 2.74 -1.34
N VAL A 8 -12.17 2.93 -0.03
CA VAL A 8 -12.24 4.25 0.62
C VAL A 8 -11.12 5.20 0.17
N THR A 9 -9.98 4.68 -0.27
CA THR A 9 -8.86 5.47 -0.81
C THR A 9 -9.28 6.32 -2.01
N TYR A 10 -10.29 5.87 -2.78
CA TYR A 10 -10.84 6.65 -3.90
C TYR A 10 -11.40 8.01 -3.45
N HIS A 11 -11.97 8.10 -2.26
CA HIS A 11 -12.53 9.35 -1.75
C HIS A 11 -11.47 10.46 -1.55
N HIS A 12 -10.21 10.09 -1.29
CA HIS A 12 -9.11 11.06 -1.23
C HIS A 12 -8.80 11.71 -2.58
N LEU A 13 -9.15 11.06 -3.69
CA LEU A 13 -8.91 11.56 -5.04
C LEU A 13 -10.04 12.47 -5.53
N LEU A 14 -11.24 12.35 -4.98
CA LEU A 14 -12.41 13.08 -5.43
C LEU A 14 -12.26 14.60 -5.26
N SER A 15 -11.66 15.05 -4.17
CA SER A 15 -11.43 16.48 -3.90
C SER A 15 -10.46 17.13 -4.89
N GLY A 16 -9.56 16.37 -5.49
CA GLY A 16 -8.61 16.86 -6.50
C GLY A 16 -9.19 17.01 -7.91
N GLY A 17 -10.40 16.47 -8.16
CA GLY A 17 -11.15 16.62 -9.41
C GLY A 17 -10.37 16.22 -10.66
N ALA A 18 -10.62 16.93 -11.76
CA ALA A 18 -9.99 16.65 -13.05
C ALA A 18 -8.46 16.86 -13.07
N ALA A 19 -7.92 17.67 -12.17
CA ALA A 19 -6.48 17.93 -12.10
C ALA A 19 -5.70 16.67 -11.75
N LEU A 20 -6.20 15.86 -10.80
CA LEU A 20 -5.54 14.61 -10.38
C LEU A 20 -5.62 13.51 -11.44
N ARG A 21 -6.61 13.54 -12.34
CA ARG A 21 -6.72 12.54 -13.41
C ARG A 21 -5.53 12.53 -14.36
N ASN A 22 -4.93 13.69 -14.59
CA ASN A 22 -3.79 13.85 -15.50
C ASN A 22 -2.43 13.63 -14.83
N VAL A 23 -2.41 13.47 -13.50
CA VAL A 23 -1.19 13.15 -12.76
C VAL A 23 -0.89 11.66 -12.93
N PRO A 24 0.34 11.27 -13.36
CA PRO A 24 0.72 9.86 -13.41
C PRO A 24 0.57 9.21 -12.04
N LEU A 25 -0.15 8.11 -11.97
CA LEU A 25 -0.36 7.34 -10.75
C LEU A 25 0.46 6.06 -10.78
N MET A 26 1.43 5.94 -9.91
CA MET A 26 2.08 4.66 -9.65
C MET A 26 1.24 3.89 -8.62
N ALA A 27 0.74 2.72 -9.01
CA ALA A 27 -0.17 1.92 -8.22
C ALA A 27 0.35 0.49 -8.05
N ASP A 28 0.31 -0.01 -6.82
CA ASP A 28 0.52 -1.44 -6.55
C ASP A 28 -0.60 -2.27 -7.18
N LEU A 29 -0.31 -3.51 -7.57
CA LEU A 29 -1.32 -4.42 -8.12
C LEU A 29 -2.50 -4.67 -7.17
N SER A 30 -2.32 -4.49 -5.87
CA SER A 30 -3.38 -4.60 -4.86
C SER A 30 -4.25 -3.35 -4.76
N THR A 31 -3.87 -2.24 -5.40
CA THR A 31 -4.62 -0.97 -5.32
C THR A 31 -6.04 -1.16 -5.84
N ALA A 32 -7.01 -0.60 -5.11
CA ALA A 32 -8.43 -0.67 -5.49
C ALA A 32 -8.64 -0.26 -6.96
N PRO A 33 -9.34 -1.06 -7.77
CA PRO A 33 -9.50 -0.81 -9.20
C PRO A 33 -10.11 0.55 -9.55
N THR A 34 -10.96 1.11 -8.69
CA THR A 34 -11.53 2.45 -8.84
C THR A 34 -10.49 3.56 -8.77
N VAL A 35 -9.48 3.40 -7.91
CA VAL A 35 -8.34 4.32 -7.79
C VAL A 35 -7.52 4.28 -9.08
N VAL A 36 -7.21 3.09 -9.58
CA VAL A 36 -6.42 2.91 -10.81
C VAL A 36 -7.15 3.49 -12.03
N ARG A 37 -8.46 3.19 -12.16
CA ARG A 37 -9.29 3.71 -13.27
C ARG A 37 -9.52 5.22 -13.23
N HIS A 38 -9.31 5.86 -12.07
CA HIS A 38 -9.41 7.33 -11.99
C HIS A 38 -8.26 8.04 -12.69
N ALA A 39 -7.07 7.46 -12.72
CA ALA A 39 -5.89 8.05 -13.34
C ALA A 39 -5.88 7.83 -14.86
N ALA A 40 -5.58 8.88 -15.63
CA ALA A 40 -5.40 8.76 -17.07
C ALA A 40 -4.12 8.00 -17.44
N HIS A 41 -3.13 8.04 -16.59
CA HIS A 41 -1.80 7.44 -16.81
C HIS A 41 -1.38 6.57 -15.61
N PRO A 42 -2.04 5.41 -15.38
CA PRO A 42 -1.63 4.51 -14.33
C PRO A 42 -0.36 3.75 -14.73
N VAL A 43 0.59 3.69 -13.81
CA VAL A 43 1.80 2.86 -13.88
C VAL A 43 1.68 1.77 -12.83
N LEU A 44 1.55 0.53 -13.26
CA LEU A 44 1.45 -0.60 -12.34
C LEU A 44 2.84 -1.00 -11.82
N ALA A 45 2.90 -1.29 -10.54
CA ALA A 45 4.08 -1.77 -9.85
C ALA A 45 3.71 -2.91 -8.91
N THR A 46 4.71 -3.61 -8.41
CA THR A 46 4.51 -4.62 -7.37
C THR A 46 5.26 -4.20 -6.11
N THR A 47 4.67 -4.52 -4.97
CA THR A 47 5.34 -4.46 -3.67
C THR A 47 5.76 -5.86 -3.23
N ALA A 48 6.29 -5.97 -2.01
CA ALA A 48 6.71 -7.25 -1.45
C ALA A 48 5.55 -8.13 -0.94
N TYR A 49 4.29 -7.79 -1.25
CA TYR A 49 3.16 -8.64 -0.88
C TYR A 49 3.29 -10.03 -1.51
N PRO A 50 2.94 -11.09 -0.80
CA PRO A 50 3.17 -12.46 -1.24
C PRO A 50 2.58 -12.77 -2.62
N LEU A 51 1.29 -12.45 -2.85
CA LEU A 51 0.66 -12.67 -4.14
C LEU A 51 1.27 -11.81 -5.26
N ALA A 52 1.70 -10.58 -4.95
CA ALA A 52 2.39 -9.72 -5.91
C ALA A 52 3.76 -10.28 -6.32
N ARG A 53 4.46 -10.96 -5.40
CA ARG A 53 5.72 -11.66 -5.71
C ARG A 53 5.50 -12.84 -6.68
N LEU A 54 4.45 -13.63 -6.45
CA LEU A 54 4.07 -14.73 -7.34
C LEU A 54 3.70 -14.20 -8.74
N LEU A 55 2.86 -13.16 -8.81
CA LEU A 55 2.50 -12.50 -10.06
C LEU A 55 3.72 -11.94 -10.81
N ARG A 56 4.68 -11.38 -10.09
CA ARG A 56 5.91 -10.85 -10.71
C ARG A 56 6.75 -11.94 -11.36
N ARG A 57 6.80 -13.15 -10.82
CA ARG A 57 7.48 -14.28 -11.49
C ARG A 57 6.84 -14.62 -12.82
N ARG A 58 5.51 -14.58 -12.89
CA ARG A 58 4.77 -14.84 -14.13
C ARG A 58 4.83 -13.66 -15.11
N PHE A 59 4.90 -12.42 -14.59
CA PHE A 59 4.89 -11.18 -15.35
C PHE A 59 6.12 -10.33 -14.97
N SER A 60 7.29 -10.77 -15.37
CA SER A 60 8.61 -10.22 -14.96
C SER A 60 8.86 -8.74 -15.31
N GLU A 61 7.96 -8.12 -16.07
CA GLU A 61 8.12 -6.74 -16.54
C GLU A 61 7.64 -5.67 -15.53
N LEU A 62 6.99 -6.07 -14.44
CA LEU A 62 6.46 -5.13 -13.45
C LEU A 62 7.58 -4.59 -12.55
N PRO A 63 7.73 -3.26 -12.44
CA PRO A 63 8.69 -2.67 -11.52
C PRO A 63 8.31 -2.99 -10.07
N THR A 64 9.32 -3.14 -9.23
CA THR A 64 9.12 -3.38 -7.79
C THR A 64 9.35 -2.09 -7.03
N ILE A 65 8.44 -1.78 -6.10
CA ILE A 65 8.55 -0.68 -5.16
C ILE A 65 8.70 -1.28 -3.76
N ASP A 66 9.62 -0.75 -2.96
CA ASP A 66 9.69 -1.12 -1.56
C ASP A 66 8.51 -0.49 -0.79
N GLY A 67 7.55 -1.32 -0.46
CA GLY A 67 6.38 -0.98 0.38
C GLY A 67 6.43 -1.64 1.76
N ALA A 68 7.54 -2.29 2.12
CA ALA A 68 7.67 -3.10 3.33
C ALA A 68 7.45 -2.31 4.64
N GLY A 69 7.62 -1.00 4.59
CA GLY A 69 7.38 -0.12 5.74
C GLY A 69 5.93 0.10 6.12
N GLY A 70 4.99 -0.40 5.32
CA GLY A 70 3.55 -0.37 5.62
C GLY A 70 2.85 0.96 5.39
N ASN A 71 3.51 1.96 4.78
CA ASN A 71 2.88 3.24 4.45
C ASN A 71 3.29 3.75 3.06
N VAL A 72 2.43 4.59 2.48
CA VAL A 72 2.61 5.11 1.12
C VAL A 72 3.81 6.06 0.98
N THR A 73 4.22 6.73 2.05
CA THR A 73 5.37 7.65 2.04
C THR A 73 6.66 6.90 1.71
N GLN A 74 6.87 5.74 2.33
CA GLN A 74 8.03 4.90 2.07
C GLN A 74 8.07 4.38 0.64
N ALA A 75 6.93 3.93 0.13
CA ALA A 75 6.82 3.52 -1.25
C ALA A 75 7.04 4.68 -2.23
N ALA A 76 6.58 5.88 -1.91
CA ALA A 76 6.81 7.07 -2.73
C ALA A 76 8.30 7.44 -2.80
N ILE A 77 9.03 7.32 -1.69
CA ILE A 77 10.49 7.51 -1.66
C ILE A 77 11.18 6.44 -2.52
N SER A 78 10.83 5.16 -2.34
CA SER A 78 11.37 4.07 -3.14
C SER A 78 11.13 4.29 -4.64
N ALA A 79 9.93 4.70 -5.00
CA ALA A 79 9.58 5.04 -6.38
C ALA A 79 10.42 6.21 -6.91
N ALA A 80 10.57 7.28 -6.13
CA ALA A 80 11.38 8.45 -6.52
C ALA A 80 12.84 8.07 -6.76
N VAL A 81 13.44 7.28 -5.88
CA VAL A 81 14.81 6.78 -6.03
C VAL A 81 14.94 5.89 -7.27
N SER A 82 13.98 4.99 -7.51
CA SER A 82 13.95 4.14 -8.71
C SER A 82 13.83 4.94 -10.01
N LEU A 83 13.21 6.12 -9.95
CA LEU A 83 13.14 7.09 -11.05
C LEU A 83 14.40 7.97 -11.17
N GLY A 84 15.40 7.77 -10.32
CA GLY A 84 16.70 8.48 -10.37
C GLY A 84 16.77 9.73 -9.49
N ALA A 85 15.82 9.96 -8.59
CA ALA A 85 15.90 11.08 -7.65
C ALA A 85 17.08 10.90 -6.69
N ARG A 86 17.91 11.95 -6.57
CA ARG A 86 19.06 12.02 -5.65
C ARG A 86 18.79 12.93 -4.46
N ARG A 87 17.78 13.78 -4.55
CA ARG A 87 17.32 14.66 -3.46
C ARG A 87 15.81 14.65 -3.41
N ILE A 88 15.27 14.33 -2.23
CA ILE A 88 13.84 14.16 -2.00
C ILE A 88 13.43 15.07 -0.84
N HIS A 89 12.43 15.92 -1.06
CA HIS A 89 11.83 16.74 -0.02
C HIS A 89 10.52 16.11 0.46
N LEU A 90 10.44 15.78 1.74
CA LEU A 90 9.24 15.24 2.38
C LEU A 90 8.45 16.36 3.05
N LEU A 91 7.20 16.51 2.64
CA LEU A 91 6.24 17.47 3.18
C LEU A 91 5.03 16.71 3.73
N GLY A 92 4.62 17.05 4.95
CA GLY A 92 3.43 16.45 5.57
C GLY A 92 3.59 14.98 5.97
N ALA A 93 4.82 14.48 6.08
CA ALA A 93 5.11 13.14 6.59
C ALA A 93 5.28 13.17 8.12
N ASP A 94 4.25 13.65 8.82
CA ASP A 94 4.31 13.86 10.27
C ASP A 94 4.42 12.55 11.05
N LEU A 95 3.82 11.47 10.52
CA LEU A 95 3.70 10.17 11.20
C LEU A 95 3.23 10.32 12.65
N ALA A 96 2.28 11.23 12.81
CA ALA A 96 1.68 11.65 14.06
C ALA A 96 0.39 12.43 13.74
N TYR A 97 -0.35 12.79 14.78
CA TYR A 97 -1.53 13.65 14.67
C TYR A 97 -1.27 15.01 15.34
N PRO A 98 -0.69 15.98 14.62
CA PRO A 98 -0.44 17.32 15.17
C PRO A 98 -1.76 17.99 15.57
N CYS A 99 -1.84 18.50 16.79
CA CYS A 99 -3.03 19.14 17.35
C CYS A 99 -4.30 18.29 17.28
N GLY A 100 -4.18 16.95 17.25
CA GLY A 100 -5.31 16.03 17.14
C GLY A 100 -5.96 16.01 15.75
N ALA A 101 -5.27 16.47 14.71
CA ALA A 101 -5.75 16.39 13.33
C ALA A 101 -5.24 15.09 12.66
N PRO A 102 -6.12 14.09 12.42
CA PRO A 102 -5.69 12.82 11.81
C PRO A 102 -5.38 12.93 10.31
N TYR A 103 -5.95 13.95 9.64
CA TYR A 103 -5.77 14.19 8.21
C TYR A 103 -5.75 15.68 7.89
N ALA A 104 -5.30 16.04 6.69
CA ALA A 104 -5.39 17.39 6.17
C ALA A 104 -6.86 17.84 6.05
N ARG A 105 -7.12 19.14 6.24
CA ARG A 105 -8.49 19.71 6.25
C ARG A 105 -9.28 19.47 4.99
N ASP A 106 -8.61 19.34 3.84
CA ASP A 106 -9.24 19.10 2.54
C ASP A 106 -9.48 17.61 2.24
N SER A 107 -9.18 16.71 3.20
CA SER A 107 -9.52 15.30 3.05
C SER A 107 -11.03 15.07 3.12
N TYR A 108 -11.53 14.01 2.48
CA TYR A 108 -12.94 13.64 2.47
C TYR A 108 -13.54 13.44 3.88
N LEU A 109 -12.71 13.19 4.90
CA LEU A 109 -13.16 12.96 6.28
C LEU A 109 -13.84 14.20 6.88
N TYR A 110 -13.36 15.40 6.55
CA TYR A 110 -13.97 16.60 7.10
C TYR A 110 -15.40 16.83 6.59
N PRO A 111 -15.72 16.80 5.30
CA PRO A 111 -17.10 16.86 4.84
C PRO A 111 -17.92 15.65 5.31
N HIS A 112 -17.33 14.47 5.45
CA HIS A 112 -18.01 13.29 5.98
C HIS A 112 -18.48 13.52 7.43
N PHE A 113 -17.60 13.90 8.33
CA PHE A 113 -17.98 14.19 9.74
C PHE A 113 -18.88 15.41 9.86
N ARG A 114 -18.71 16.41 9.00
CA ARG A 114 -19.59 17.59 8.97
C ARG A 114 -21.03 17.23 8.58
N SER A 115 -21.23 16.22 7.73
CA SER A 115 -22.57 15.77 7.33
C SER A 115 -23.35 15.10 8.46
N THR A 116 -22.66 14.60 9.50
CA THR A 116 -23.23 13.96 10.67
C THR A 116 -23.10 14.79 11.94
N GLU A 117 -22.61 16.03 11.82
CA GLU A 117 -22.37 16.92 12.95
C GLU A 117 -23.65 17.31 13.68
N THR A 118 -23.57 17.31 14.99
CA THR A 118 -24.64 17.80 15.88
C THR A 118 -24.05 18.75 16.91
N ARG A 119 -24.91 19.49 17.62
CA ARG A 119 -24.45 20.37 18.71
C ARG A 119 -23.70 19.62 19.82
N LEU A 120 -24.05 18.39 20.08
CA LEU A 120 -23.42 17.55 21.12
C LEU A 120 -22.27 16.68 20.59
N HIS A 121 -22.15 16.54 19.29
CA HIS A 121 -21.12 15.76 18.62
C HIS A 121 -20.58 16.54 17.42
N PRO A 122 -19.76 17.57 17.68
CA PRO A 122 -19.16 18.40 16.63
C PRO A 122 -18.07 17.61 15.87
N THR A 123 -17.76 18.06 14.65
CA THR A 123 -16.71 17.48 13.80
C THR A 123 -15.38 17.25 14.55
N GLN A 124 -15.00 18.17 15.43
CA GLN A 124 -13.76 18.07 16.22
C GLN A 124 -13.79 16.88 17.19
N SER A 125 -14.94 16.59 17.78
CA SER A 125 -15.10 15.40 18.65
C SER A 125 -14.92 14.12 17.85
N ALA A 126 -15.54 13.98 16.68
CA ALA A 126 -15.40 12.82 15.82
C ALA A 126 -13.93 12.62 15.36
N LEU A 127 -13.23 13.69 15.01
CA LEU A 127 -11.80 13.64 14.69
C LEU A 127 -10.95 13.20 15.89
N MET A 128 -11.25 13.72 17.07
CA MET A 128 -10.51 13.36 18.30
C MET A 128 -10.79 11.91 18.72
N GLU A 129 -12.02 11.43 18.59
CA GLU A 129 -12.36 10.03 18.81
C GLU A 129 -11.55 9.11 17.90
N MET A 130 -11.38 9.48 16.62
CA MET A 130 -10.54 8.74 15.69
C MET A 130 -9.06 8.70 16.13
N VAL A 131 -8.52 9.81 16.66
CA VAL A 131 -7.15 9.90 17.19
C VAL A 131 -6.97 9.03 18.44
N LEU A 132 -8.00 8.97 19.30
CA LEU A 132 -7.97 8.26 20.58
C LEU A 132 -8.56 6.84 20.51
N ALA A 133 -8.95 6.37 19.32
CA ALA A 133 -9.50 5.02 19.13
C ALA A 133 -8.53 3.92 19.55
N ASP A 134 -7.22 4.16 19.42
CA ASP A 134 -6.19 3.27 19.94
C ASP A 134 -5.90 3.64 21.40
N SER A 135 -6.16 2.71 22.32
CA SER A 135 -5.97 2.88 23.76
C SER A 135 -4.50 3.15 24.17
N GLN A 136 -3.56 2.83 23.30
CA GLN A 136 -2.13 3.07 23.49
C GLN A 136 -1.65 4.40 22.88
N THR A 137 -2.58 5.26 22.44
CA THR A 137 -2.24 6.59 21.93
C THR A 137 -1.57 7.41 23.03
N THR A 138 -0.39 7.91 22.73
CA THR A 138 0.38 8.82 23.62
C THR A 138 0.31 10.25 23.12
N SER A 139 0.52 11.22 24.00
CA SER A 139 0.65 12.62 23.61
C SER A 139 1.92 13.24 24.18
N ALA A 140 2.54 14.13 23.42
CA ALA A 140 3.71 14.90 23.80
C ALA A 140 3.57 16.33 23.29
N GLU A 141 4.34 17.25 23.85
CA GLU A 141 4.47 18.61 23.34
C GLU A 141 5.74 18.73 22.50
N GLU A 142 5.59 19.09 21.22
CA GLU A 142 6.68 19.23 20.28
C GLU A 142 6.58 20.56 19.56
N ALA A 143 7.65 21.37 19.65
CA ALA A 143 7.71 22.72 19.09
C ALA A 143 6.49 23.60 19.46
N GLY A 144 6.03 23.50 20.71
CA GLY A 144 4.90 24.27 21.23
C GLY A 144 3.53 23.78 20.73
N ARG A 145 3.45 22.55 20.21
CA ARG A 145 2.20 21.94 19.75
C ARG A 145 2.01 20.57 20.39
N ARG A 146 0.79 20.25 20.75
CA ARG A 146 0.45 18.90 21.20
C ARG A 146 0.39 17.96 20.01
N VAL A 147 1.11 16.85 20.12
CA VAL A 147 1.21 15.82 19.08
C VAL A 147 0.78 14.49 19.68
N TYR A 148 -0.07 13.76 18.97
CA TYR A 148 -0.52 12.43 19.37
C TYR A 148 0.10 11.37 18.46
N ARG A 149 0.49 10.22 19.05
CA ARG A 149 1.07 9.08 18.33
C ARG A 149 0.44 7.78 18.78
N THR A 150 0.15 6.93 17.82
CA THR A 150 -0.18 5.52 18.06
C THR A 150 1.07 4.67 17.92
N PRO A 151 1.12 3.46 18.50
CA PRO A 151 2.22 2.51 18.29
C PRO A 151 2.48 2.24 16.81
N ARG A 152 1.42 2.18 15.99
CA ARG A 152 1.53 2.00 14.54
C ARG A 152 2.26 3.15 13.86
N LEU A 153 1.93 4.40 14.19
CA LEU A 153 2.60 5.58 13.62
C LEU A 153 4.07 5.67 14.06
N SER A 154 4.37 5.31 15.30
CA SER A 154 5.74 5.22 15.81
C SER A 154 6.56 4.20 15.02
N ARG A 155 6.00 3.01 14.77
CA ARG A 155 6.64 1.98 13.93
C ARG A 155 6.86 2.44 12.49
N TYR A 156 5.89 3.15 11.91
CA TYR A 156 6.06 3.72 10.57
C TYR A 156 7.21 4.73 10.52
N ARG A 157 7.40 5.52 11.57
CA ARG A 157 8.51 6.45 11.69
C ARG A 157 9.85 5.73 11.76
N GLU A 158 9.97 4.73 12.62
CA GLU A 158 11.17 3.90 12.73
C GLU A 158 11.54 3.24 11.41
N ASN A 159 10.55 2.65 10.73
CA ASN A 159 10.74 2.02 9.42
C ASN A 159 11.18 3.04 8.36
N LEU A 160 10.62 4.26 8.37
CA LEU A 160 11.01 5.32 7.46
C LEU A 160 12.46 5.77 7.71
N GLU A 161 12.85 5.96 8.96
CA GLU A 161 14.22 6.33 9.36
C GLU A 161 15.22 5.24 8.93
N GLN A 162 14.88 3.96 9.11
CA GLN A 162 15.68 2.84 8.64
C GLN A 162 15.79 2.80 7.11
N GLN A 163 14.70 3.06 6.39
CA GLN A 163 14.73 3.13 4.93
C GLN A 163 15.66 4.25 4.47
N ILE A 164 15.49 5.45 5.01
CA ILE A 164 16.30 6.63 4.66
C ILE A 164 17.80 6.37 4.87
N SER A 165 18.17 5.70 5.97
CA SER A 165 19.57 5.40 6.27
C SER A 165 20.26 4.46 5.26
N ARG A 166 19.48 3.76 4.45
CA ARG A 166 19.99 2.78 3.44
C ARG A 166 19.97 3.33 2.01
N LEU A 167 19.39 4.52 1.81
CA LEU A 167 19.25 5.09 0.46
C LEU A 167 20.50 5.83 0.03
N ASP A 168 20.84 5.70 -1.26
CA ASP A 168 21.79 6.55 -1.95
C ASP A 168 21.09 7.82 -2.49
N ALA A 169 20.37 8.51 -1.61
CA ALA A 169 19.65 9.75 -1.89
C ALA A 169 19.53 10.60 -0.64
N GLU A 170 19.61 11.91 -0.79
CA GLU A 170 19.41 12.86 0.29
C GLU A 170 17.90 13.05 0.54
N VAL A 171 17.43 12.76 1.74
CA VAL A 171 16.02 12.97 2.14
C VAL A 171 15.96 14.10 3.14
N ILE A 172 15.24 15.16 2.79
CA ILE A 172 15.12 16.41 3.57
C ILE A 172 13.67 16.56 4.03
N PHE A 173 13.47 16.69 5.34
CA PHE A 173 12.16 17.01 5.90
C PHE A 173 11.92 18.52 5.81
N GLY A 174 10.89 18.92 5.08
CA GLY A 174 10.51 20.30 4.89
C GLY A 174 10.57 20.78 3.44
N PRO A 175 10.09 22.01 3.19
CA PRO A 175 10.11 22.59 1.85
C PRO A 175 11.55 22.88 1.40
N PRO A 176 11.81 22.84 0.07
CA PRO A 176 13.07 23.29 -0.47
C PRO A 176 13.29 24.76 -0.07
N ALA A 177 14.53 25.13 0.27
CA ALA A 177 14.86 26.52 0.50
C ALA A 177 14.39 27.34 -0.71
N ARG A 178 13.65 28.44 -0.45
CA ARG A 178 13.11 29.31 -1.51
C ARG A 178 14.27 29.79 -2.39
N GLN A 179 14.48 29.12 -3.52
CA GLN A 179 15.29 29.68 -4.59
C GLN A 179 14.45 30.75 -5.30
N PRO A 180 15.06 31.90 -5.66
CA PRO A 180 14.33 32.91 -6.41
C PRO A 180 13.81 32.31 -7.71
N THR A 181 12.60 32.62 -8.04
CA THR A 181 11.58 32.10 -8.98
C THR A 181 11.99 31.82 -10.45
N LYS A 182 13.26 31.69 -10.81
CA LYS A 182 13.67 31.28 -12.16
C LYS A 182 13.63 29.74 -12.40
N SER A 183 13.53 28.93 -11.35
CA SER A 183 13.58 27.48 -11.42
C SER A 183 12.19 26.83 -11.59
N ALA A 184 11.11 27.49 -11.20
CA ALA A 184 9.74 26.92 -11.34
C ALA A 184 9.28 26.84 -12.80
N GLN A 185 9.73 27.76 -13.67
CA GLN A 185 9.47 27.70 -15.09
C GLN A 185 10.31 26.66 -15.83
N ALA A 186 11.53 26.39 -15.38
CA ALA A 186 12.37 25.34 -15.94
C ALA A 186 11.88 23.93 -15.58
N ALA A 187 11.29 23.74 -14.40
CA ALA A 187 10.66 22.47 -14.01
C ALA A 187 9.36 22.22 -14.78
N ALA A 188 8.59 23.28 -15.10
CA ALA A 188 7.37 23.16 -15.91
C ALA A 188 7.69 22.89 -17.41
N THR A 189 8.85 23.32 -17.90
CA THR A 189 9.31 23.03 -19.27
C THR A 189 10.03 21.70 -19.40
N ALA A 190 10.55 21.13 -18.33
CA ALA A 190 11.06 19.75 -18.32
C ALA A 190 9.94 18.69 -18.41
N THR A 191 8.66 19.07 -18.22
CA THR A 191 7.49 18.24 -18.49
C THR A 191 7.19 18.07 -19.99
N GLY A 192 7.99 18.64 -20.89
CA GLY A 192 7.99 18.37 -22.32
C GLY A 192 8.77 17.14 -22.77
N ALA A 193 9.34 16.36 -21.85
CA ALA A 193 9.76 15.00 -22.14
C ALA A 193 8.49 14.19 -22.42
N GLU A 194 8.26 13.86 -23.69
CA GLU A 194 7.19 12.96 -24.08
C GLU A 194 7.17 11.77 -23.11
N PRO A 195 6.03 11.45 -22.47
CA PRO A 195 5.90 10.28 -21.61
C PRO A 195 5.94 9.02 -22.48
N GLY A 196 7.09 8.69 -23.04
CA GLY A 196 7.21 7.62 -24.00
C GLY A 196 8.59 6.97 -24.12
N ARG A 197 9.64 7.65 -23.74
CA ARG A 197 10.99 7.04 -23.79
C ARG A 197 11.32 6.45 -22.42
N GLY A 198 10.99 5.16 -22.25
CA GLY A 198 11.39 4.36 -21.09
C GLY A 198 10.25 3.68 -20.33
N VAL A 199 9.00 4.10 -20.50
CA VAL A 199 7.86 3.37 -19.93
C VAL A 199 7.47 2.25 -20.90
N ARG A 200 7.88 1.01 -20.59
CA ARG A 200 7.36 -0.14 -21.33
C ARG A 200 5.85 -0.21 -21.07
N ARG A 201 5.07 -0.18 -22.14
CA ARG A 201 3.64 -0.47 -22.03
C ARG A 201 3.50 -1.94 -21.68
N PHE A 202 3.07 -2.22 -20.46
CA PHE A 202 2.67 -3.56 -20.07
C PHE A 202 1.45 -3.94 -20.91
N ALA A 203 1.59 -4.98 -21.73
CA ALA A 203 0.45 -5.58 -22.43
C ALA A 203 -0.42 -6.25 -21.36
N VAL A 204 -1.58 -5.66 -21.07
CA VAL A 204 -2.55 -6.30 -20.17
C VAL A 204 -2.91 -7.64 -20.78
N PRO A 205 -2.68 -8.77 -20.07
CA PRO A 205 -3.04 -10.09 -20.57
C PRO A 205 -4.52 -10.15 -20.97
N SER A 206 -4.85 -10.90 -22.02
CA SER A 206 -6.23 -11.11 -22.43
C SER A 206 -7.07 -11.69 -21.27
N ILE A 207 -8.38 -11.55 -21.31
CA ILE A 207 -9.28 -12.14 -20.29
C ILE A 207 -9.05 -13.66 -20.22
N SER A 208 -8.94 -14.34 -21.37
CA SER A 208 -8.66 -15.77 -21.41
C SER A 208 -7.31 -16.14 -20.78
N SER A 209 -6.26 -15.35 -20.97
CA SER A 209 -4.97 -15.58 -20.32
C SER A 209 -5.04 -15.37 -18.81
N ARG A 210 -5.84 -14.41 -18.34
CA ARG A 210 -6.05 -14.17 -16.90
C ARG A 210 -6.83 -15.28 -16.23
N ILE A 211 -7.88 -15.78 -16.89
CA ILE A 211 -8.66 -16.94 -16.43
C ILE A 211 -7.78 -18.20 -16.41
N GLY A 212 -7.00 -18.43 -17.47
CA GLY A 212 -6.05 -19.54 -17.53
C GLY A 212 -5.08 -19.50 -16.35
N TRP A 213 -4.48 -18.34 -16.07
CA TRP A 213 -3.60 -18.18 -14.92
C TRP A 213 -4.29 -18.41 -13.57
N LEU A 214 -5.53 -17.94 -13.39
CA LEU A 214 -6.29 -18.16 -12.16
C LEU A 214 -6.63 -19.65 -11.96
N ASN A 215 -6.92 -20.37 -13.03
CA ASN A 215 -7.13 -21.83 -12.97
C ASN A 215 -5.84 -22.55 -12.56
N GLU A 216 -4.71 -22.26 -13.22
CA GLU A 216 -3.39 -22.82 -12.87
C GLU A 216 -3.05 -22.55 -11.41
N TYR A 217 -3.21 -21.32 -10.95
CA TYR A 217 -2.98 -20.94 -9.55
C TYR A 217 -3.91 -21.70 -8.60
N GLY A 218 -5.18 -21.86 -8.96
CA GLY A 218 -6.14 -22.62 -8.17
C GLY A 218 -5.76 -24.12 -8.06
N GLU A 219 -5.27 -24.73 -9.15
CA GLU A 219 -4.76 -26.09 -9.16
C GLU A 219 -3.50 -26.23 -8.30
N GLU A 220 -2.54 -25.30 -8.43
CA GLU A 220 -1.32 -25.28 -7.63
C GLU A 220 -1.62 -25.13 -6.13
N VAL A 221 -2.52 -24.20 -5.73
CA VAL A 221 -2.95 -24.03 -4.34
C VAL A 221 -3.64 -25.27 -3.80
N SER A 222 -4.47 -25.91 -4.60
CA SER A 222 -5.21 -27.13 -4.22
C SER A 222 -4.29 -28.34 -4.06
N ALA A 223 -3.15 -28.34 -4.76
CA ALA A 223 -2.12 -29.38 -4.66
C ALA A 223 -1.18 -29.21 -3.47
N LEU A 224 -1.24 -28.06 -2.77
CA LEU A 224 -0.42 -27.83 -1.58
C LEU A 224 -0.81 -28.82 -0.47
N SER A 225 0.14 -29.62 -0.04
CA SER A 225 -0.01 -30.52 1.11
C SER A 225 0.58 -29.87 2.36
N ILE A 226 -0.14 -29.99 3.48
CA ILE A 226 0.36 -29.56 4.79
C ILE A 226 1.30 -30.66 5.29
N PRO A 227 2.61 -30.40 5.48
CA PRO A 227 3.50 -31.42 5.98
C PRO A 227 3.23 -31.73 7.45
N ASP A 228 3.49 -32.98 7.80
CA ASP A 228 3.53 -33.43 9.17
C ASP A 228 4.71 -32.76 9.90
N GLY A 229 4.42 -31.82 10.81
CA GLY A 229 5.42 -31.13 11.62
C GLY A 229 5.39 -29.61 11.50
N ALA A 230 6.13 -28.91 12.33
CA ALA A 230 6.01 -27.48 12.51
C ALA A 230 6.12 -26.68 11.20
N ALA A 231 5.14 -25.80 10.98
CA ALA A 231 5.03 -24.93 9.80
C ALA A 231 6.30 -24.09 9.48
N ALA A 232 7.16 -23.88 10.46
CA ALA A 232 8.44 -23.21 10.28
C ALA A 232 9.39 -23.95 9.32
N ARG A 233 9.40 -25.29 9.33
CA ARG A 233 10.24 -26.09 8.43
C ARG A 233 9.77 -26.07 6.99
N LEU A 234 8.47 -25.87 6.77
CA LEU A 234 7.87 -25.77 5.45
C LEU A 234 8.51 -24.70 4.57
N LEU A 235 8.84 -23.56 5.16
CA LEU A 235 9.35 -22.40 4.44
C LEU A 235 10.87 -22.45 4.27
N ASP A 236 11.58 -23.15 5.15
CA ASP A 236 13.04 -23.24 5.11
C ASP A 236 13.54 -24.33 4.14
N GLU A 237 12.80 -25.43 4.02
CA GLU A 237 13.18 -26.59 3.19
C GLU A 237 12.57 -26.57 1.78
N ALA A 238 11.57 -25.70 1.54
CA ALA A 238 10.89 -25.61 0.25
C ALA A 238 11.71 -24.86 -0.80
N GLY A 239 11.67 -25.33 -2.04
CA GLY A 239 12.17 -24.58 -3.19
C GLY A 239 11.45 -23.23 -3.32
N ASP A 240 12.12 -22.26 -3.96
CA ASP A 240 11.64 -20.87 -4.03
C ASP A 240 10.22 -20.70 -4.58
N GLU A 241 9.85 -21.51 -5.57
CA GLU A 241 8.52 -21.45 -6.20
C GLU A 241 7.42 -21.96 -5.25
N TYR A 242 7.66 -23.07 -4.57
CA TYR A 242 6.75 -23.65 -3.59
C TYR A 242 6.59 -22.73 -2.37
N ARG A 243 7.67 -22.10 -1.94
CA ARG A 243 7.68 -21.11 -0.86
C ARG A 243 6.81 -19.89 -1.19
N GLU A 244 6.89 -19.37 -2.41
CA GLU A 244 6.07 -18.22 -2.80
C GLU A 244 4.60 -18.56 -2.95
N LEU A 245 4.29 -19.77 -3.37
CA LEU A 245 2.91 -20.23 -3.41
C LEU A 245 2.32 -20.29 -2.00
N TRP A 246 3.06 -20.85 -1.02
CA TRP A 246 2.66 -20.79 0.39
C TRP A 246 2.51 -19.36 0.90
N TYR A 247 3.46 -18.47 0.60
CA TYR A 247 3.35 -17.06 0.98
C TYR A 247 2.08 -16.40 0.44
N SER A 248 1.58 -16.79 -0.71
CA SER A 248 0.34 -16.23 -1.27
C SER A 248 -0.91 -16.60 -0.46
N VAL A 249 -0.87 -17.69 0.30
CA VAL A 249 -1.97 -18.19 1.16
C VAL A 249 -1.85 -17.69 2.60
N LEU A 250 -0.64 -17.41 3.08
CA LEU A 250 -0.40 -17.01 4.48
C LEU A 250 -1.23 -15.80 4.98
N PRO A 251 -1.56 -14.79 4.16
CA PRO A 251 -2.45 -13.71 4.62
C PRO A 251 -3.82 -14.21 5.06
N ALA A 252 -4.39 -15.21 4.38
CA ALA A 252 -5.64 -15.85 4.79
C ALA A 252 -5.45 -16.65 6.09
N ALA A 253 -4.35 -17.40 6.21
CA ALA A 253 -4.01 -18.13 7.42
C ALA A 253 -3.84 -17.18 8.63
N ALA A 254 -3.18 -16.05 8.46
CA ALA A 254 -3.03 -15.04 9.50
C ALA A 254 -4.39 -14.46 9.95
N ALA A 255 -5.31 -14.24 9.01
CA ALA A 255 -6.65 -13.78 9.33
C ALA A 255 -7.47 -14.81 10.16
N PHE A 256 -7.30 -16.11 9.88
CA PHE A 256 -7.96 -17.17 10.64
C PHE A 256 -7.30 -17.44 11.99
N MET A 257 -6.00 -17.17 12.14
CA MET A 257 -5.29 -17.29 13.41
C MET A 257 -5.80 -16.28 14.44
N GLY A 258 -6.21 -15.08 14.02
CA GLY A 258 -6.61 -14.00 14.90
C GLY A 258 -5.44 -13.43 15.72
N ASP A 259 -5.77 -12.84 16.87
CA ASP A 259 -4.77 -12.20 17.75
C ASP A 259 -3.98 -13.19 18.62
N GLU A 260 -4.44 -14.43 18.74
CA GLU A 260 -3.79 -15.47 19.53
C GLU A 260 -2.96 -16.40 18.65
N LEU A 261 -1.64 -16.28 18.72
CA LEU A 261 -0.71 -17.20 18.08
C LEU A 261 -0.63 -18.54 18.84
N ASP A 262 -1.59 -19.44 18.61
CA ASP A 262 -1.45 -20.83 19.04
C ASP A 262 -0.81 -21.70 17.96
N VAL A 263 0.48 -21.94 18.09
CA VAL A 263 1.28 -22.74 17.15
C VAL A 263 0.70 -24.15 16.93
N ARG A 264 -0.03 -24.71 17.92
CA ARG A 264 -0.65 -26.04 17.82
C ARG A 264 -1.82 -26.08 16.81
N ARG A 265 -2.46 -24.94 16.55
CA ARG A 265 -3.54 -24.81 15.57
C ARG A 265 -3.04 -24.54 14.15
N THR A 266 -1.75 -24.40 13.95
CA THR A 266 -1.18 -24.03 12.64
C THR A 266 -1.62 -24.95 11.49
N PRO A 267 -1.60 -26.30 11.62
CA PRO A 267 -2.01 -27.17 10.54
C PRO A 267 -3.50 -27.00 10.15
N GLU A 268 -4.38 -26.85 11.14
CA GLU A 268 -5.81 -26.64 10.93
C GLU A 268 -6.08 -25.29 10.23
N VAL A 269 -5.41 -24.23 10.67
CA VAL A 269 -5.52 -22.88 10.12
C VAL A 269 -5.00 -22.84 8.69
N LEU A 270 -3.90 -23.53 8.39
CA LEU A 270 -3.39 -23.64 7.02
C LEU A 270 -4.36 -24.39 6.11
N ALA A 271 -4.95 -25.49 6.59
CA ALA A 271 -5.97 -26.24 5.84
C ALA A 271 -7.20 -25.38 5.55
N GLU A 272 -7.64 -24.58 6.52
CA GLU A 272 -8.76 -23.66 6.36
C GLU A 272 -8.43 -22.55 5.35
N ALA A 273 -7.24 -21.97 5.42
CA ALA A 273 -6.77 -20.96 4.49
C ALA A 273 -6.68 -21.48 3.05
N LEU A 274 -6.20 -22.70 2.84
CA LEU A 274 -6.17 -23.34 1.53
C LEU A 274 -7.58 -23.55 0.98
N ARG A 275 -8.49 -24.11 1.77
CA ARG A 275 -9.90 -24.29 1.36
C ARG A 275 -10.56 -22.97 1.00
N TRP A 276 -10.40 -21.96 1.85
CA TRP A 276 -10.96 -20.64 1.62
C TRP A 276 -10.43 -20.01 0.33
N THR A 277 -9.12 -20.13 0.09
CA THR A 277 -8.49 -19.60 -1.14
C THR A 277 -9.04 -20.28 -2.37
N ALA A 278 -9.12 -21.62 -2.38
CA ALA A 278 -9.68 -22.41 -3.48
C ALA A 278 -11.15 -22.07 -3.75
N GLU A 279 -11.99 -21.92 -2.71
CA GLU A 279 -13.38 -21.52 -2.85
C GLU A 279 -13.54 -20.11 -3.42
N ARG A 280 -12.69 -19.16 -3.00
CA ARG A 280 -12.71 -17.80 -3.54
C ARG A 280 -12.32 -17.74 -5.00
N LEU A 281 -11.28 -18.49 -5.39
CA LEU A 281 -10.87 -18.62 -6.79
C LEU A 281 -11.99 -19.23 -7.64
N SER A 282 -12.62 -20.31 -7.17
CA SER A 282 -13.76 -20.91 -7.86
C SER A 282 -14.92 -19.94 -8.08
N ARG A 283 -15.26 -19.11 -7.07
CA ARG A 283 -16.31 -18.08 -7.20
C ARG A 283 -15.95 -17.01 -8.22
N VAL A 284 -14.70 -16.56 -8.25
CA VAL A 284 -14.25 -15.57 -9.24
C VAL A 284 -14.36 -16.14 -10.64
N LEU A 285 -13.91 -17.37 -10.84
CA LEU A 285 -13.95 -18.05 -12.13
C LEU A 285 -15.39 -18.32 -12.63
N THR A 286 -16.33 -18.58 -11.72
CA THR A 286 -17.74 -18.81 -12.08
C THR A 286 -18.55 -17.52 -12.25
N SER A 287 -18.10 -16.39 -11.71
CA SER A 287 -18.80 -15.09 -11.81
C SER A 287 -18.50 -14.33 -13.10
N GLU A 288 -17.51 -14.73 -13.88
CA GLU A 288 -17.15 -14.11 -15.17
C GLU A 288 -17.85 -14.77 -16.38
N HIS A 289 -18.80 -15.69 -16.13
CA HIS A 289 -19.70 -16.27 -17.10
C HIS A 289 -21.13 -15.78 -16.88
#